data_5519d7af71c32260695783558548123f
#
_entry.id   5519d7af71c32260695783558548123f
#
_cell.length_a   1.000
_cell.length_b   1.000
_cell.length_c   1.000
_cell.angle_alpha   90.00
_cell.angle_beta   90.00
_cell.angle_gamma   90.00
#
_symmetry.space_group_name_H-M   'P 1'
#
loop_
_entity.id
_entity.type
_entity.pdbx_description
1 polymer ?
#
loop_
_entity_poly.entity_id
_entity_poly.type
_entity_poly.pdbx_seq_one_letter_code
_entity_poly.pdbx_strand_id
1 'polypeptide(L)'
;MKTRRLAGFLLLFLIASSSLCQASSGKKKNETPPLSVKILQAKTVYLDCDCRKEMAVSVPSASAELLDWSRYQLTPDRHNADLILLYSMNPYLGDYLTRDGPDKRPALVDYTILTVIDGHTGQYLWTDYKRWGYMLVSEASRSLMHEFRLAVAAQVKSRNFDDILSCSNSPVYAAFANLTAAEALTRPEFEVARETGAPNQLTFDAPNAPDFCKRAQLVVGEDNKIVGFEVLPSAADTLDVGELIQQADQFDFAGGKDATDKPYFTAERKDKKLVIEYSMQGRVPILTRVRYLY
;
A
#
# COMPACT_ATOMS: atom_id res chain seq x y z
N MET A 1 32.05 2.29 86.82
CA MET A 1 31.97 3.76 86.81
C MET A 1 32.11 4.31 85.40
N LYS A 2 31.17 5.17 85.11
CA LYS A 2 31.15 6.12 83.97
C LYS A 2 31.08 5.57 82.50
N THR A 3 29.86 5.46 82.10
CA THR A 3 29.29 5.68 80.76
C THR A 3 29.92 6.85 79.97
N ARG A 4 30.21 6.64 78.69
CA ARG A 4 30.11 7.72 77.68
C ARG A 4 29.57 7.18 76.38
N ARG A 5 28.39 7.69 76.04
CA ARG A 5 27.70 7.55 74.79
C ARG A 5 28.51 8.26 73.71
N LEU A 6 28.64 7.65 72.55
CA LEU A 6 28.98 8.34 71.30
C LEU A 6 27.94 7.96 70.27
N ALA A 7 27.12 8.96 70.02
CA ALA A 7 26.16 8.93 68.94
C ALA A 7 26.90 9.00 67.61
N GLY A 8 26.84 7.91 66.85
CA GLY A 8 27.33 7.89 65.47
C GLY A 8 26.19 8.39 64.55
N PHE A 9 26.39 9.54 63.99
CA PHE A 9 25.58 10.10 62.96
C PHE A 9 25.69 9.21 61.72
N LEU A 10 24.61 8.49 61.41
CA LEU A 10 24.47 7.77 60.13
C LEU A 10 24.01 8.78 59.10
N LEU A 11 24.96 9.33 58.36
CA LEU A 11 24.68 10.19 57.20
C LEU A 11 24.23 9.28 56.05
N LEU A 12 22.92 9.15 55.91
CA LEU A 12 22.30 8.55 54.74
C LEU A 12 22.51 9.47 53.54
N PHE A 13 23.54 9.18 52.74
CA PHE A 13 23.69 9.72 51.39
C PHE A 13 22.54 9.11 50.53
N LEU A 14 21.43 9.79 50.45
CA LEU A 14 20.47 9.63 49.38
C LEU A 14 21.12 10.13 48.12
N ILE A 15 21.78 9.25 47.36
CA ILE A 15 22.13 9.47 45.98
C ILE A 15 20.81 9.42 45.24
N ALA A 16 20.20 10.58 45.04
CA ALA A 16 19.16 10.79 44.08
C ALA A 16 19.75 10.55 42.70
N SER A 17 19.68 9.31 42.24
CA SER A 17 19.91 8.96 40.84
C SER A 17 18.82 9.65 40.03
N SER A 18 19.03 10.91 39.66
CA SER A 18 18.32 11.59 38.61
C SER A 18 18.64 10.85 37.31
N SER A 19 17.86 9.79 37.07
CA SER A 19 17.70 9.24 35.74
C SER A 19 17.18 10.36 34.86
N LEU A 20 18.10 11.06 34.22
CA LEU A 20 17.82 11.86 33.03
C LEU A 20 17.22 10.88 32.02
N CYS A 21 15.89 10.78 32.04
CA CYS A 21 15.11 10.31 30.92
C CYS A 21 15.44 11.28 29.79
N GLN A 22 16.54 11.01 29.06
CA GLN A 22 16.72 11.53 27.73
C GLN A 22 15.56 10.94 26.91
N ALA A 23 14.44 11.67 26.92
CA ALA A 23 13.44 11.53 25.89
C ALA A 23 14.18 11.84 24.57
N SER A 24 14.74 10.79 23.95
CA SER A 24 15.08 10.84 22.55
C SER A 24 13.78 11.20 21.85
N SER A 25 13.63 12.47 21.50
CA SER A 25 12.65 12.91 20.54
C SER A 25 13.07 12.36 19.18
N GLY A 26 13.03 11.03 19.06
CA GLY A 26 12.99 10.40 17.79
C GLY A 26 11.78 11.03 17.11
N LYS A 27 12.01 11.88 16.10
CA LYS A 27 11.00 12.26 15.14
C LYS A 27 10.36 10.94 14.72
N LYS A 28 9.18 10.61 15.29
CA LYS A 28 8.33 9.57 14.74
C LYS A 28 8.18 9.97 13.28
N LYS A 29 8.80 9.22 12.38
CA LYS A 29 8.45 9.27 10.97
C LYS A 29 6.95 9.17 10.99
N ASN A 30 6.25 10.23 10.61
CA ASN A 30 4.81 10.20 10.46
C ASN A 30 4.56 9.13 9.40
N GLU A 31 4.25 7.93 9.86
CA GLU A 31 3.84 6.86 8.97
C GLU A 31 2.55 7.34 8.34
N THR A 32 2.57 7.52 7.05
CA THR A 32 1.38 7.86 6.27
C THR A 32 0.34 6.77 6.55
N PRO A 33 -0.85 7.12 7.02
CA PRO A 33 -1.87 6.12 7.32
C PRO A 33 -2.13 5.25 6.08
N PRO A 34 -2.41 3.95 6.26
CA PRO A 34 -2.61 3.05 5.14
C PRO A 34 -3.81 3.52 4.30
N LEU A 35 -3.60 3.63 2.99
CA LEU A 35 -4.66 3.92 2.04
C LEU A 35 -5.61 2.74 1.92
N SER A 36 -6.86 3.03 1.60
CA SER A 36 -7.83 2.00 1.26
C SER A 36 -7.33 1.16 0.08
N VAL A 37 -7.50 -0.15 0.16
CA VAL A 37 -7.22 -1.10 -0.94
C VAL A 37 -7.97 -0.70 -2.21
N LYS A 38 -9.17 -0.11 -2.09
CA LYS A 38 -9.96 0.40 -3.22
C LYS A 38 -9.21 1.47 -4.02
N ILE A 39 -8.44 2.34 -3.37
CA ILE A 39 -7.58 3.32 -4.05
C ILE A 39 -6.48 2.63 -4.84
N LEU A 40 -5.86 1.61 -4.25
CA LEU A 40 -4.75 0.89 -4.88
C LEU A 40 -5.22 0.00 -6.05
N GLN A 41 -6.44 -0.52 -5.99
CA GLN A 41 -7.05 -1.37 -7.02
C GLN A 41 -7.78 -0.61 -8.14
N ALA A 42 -8.12 0.66 -7.91
CA ALA A 42 -8.84 1.48 -8.87
C ALA A 42 -8.11 1.58 -10.20
N LYS A 43 -8.87 1.58 -11.29
CA LYS A 43 -8.37 1.72 -12.67
C LYS A 43 -8.83 3.03 -13.30
N THR A 44 -10.05 3.45 -12.99
CA THR A 44 -10.71 4.60 -13.57
C THR A 44 -10.96 5.66 -12.52
N VAL A 45 -10.80 6.92 -12.93
CA VAL A 45 -10.97 8.09 -12.06
C VAL A 45 -11.83 9.12 -12.77
N TYR A 46 -12.83 9.64 -12.08
CA TYR A 46 -13.57 10.83 -12.47
C TYR A 46 -13.10 12.03 -11.64
N LEU A 47 -12.79 13.14 -12.32
CA LEU A 47 -12.47 14.40 -11.66
C LEU A 47 -13.71 15.26 -11.53
N ASP A 48 -14.00 15.68 -10.31
CA ASP A 48 -15.14 16.54 -9.99
C ASP A 48 -14.68 17.78 -9.22
N CYS A 49 -15.48 18.82 -9.25
CA CYS A 49 -15.26 19.98 -8.43
C CYS A 49 -16.58 20.49 -7.82
N ASP A 50 -16.49 21.04 -6.63
CA ASP A 50 -17.58 21.79 -5.98
C ASP A 50 -17.73 23.14 -6.68
N CYS A 51 -18.45 23.15 -7.77
CA CYS A 51 -18.62 24.12 -8.86
C CYS A 51 -18.66 25.64 -8.54
N ARG A 52 -17.86 26.10 -7.62
CA ARG A 52 -17.55 27.55 -7.53
C ARG A 52 -16.60 27.92 -8.67
N LYS A 53 -16.75 29.14 -9.20
CA LYS A 53 -15.92 29.61 -10.33
C LYS A 53 -14.43 29.44 -10.07
N GLU A 54 -14.01 29.68 -8.84
CA GLU A 54 -12.61 29.59 -8.40
C GLU A 54 -12.07 28.17 -8.48
N MET A 55 -12.93 27.17 -8.25
CA MET A 55 -12.54 25.76 -8.28
C MET A 55 -12.52 25.16 -9.69
N ALA A 56 -13.14 25.79 -10.67
CA ALA A 56 -13.20 25.29 -12.04
C ALA A 56 -11.80 25.08 -12.67
N VAL A 57 -10.79 25.80 -12.21
CA VAL A 57 -9.39 25.66 -12.66
C VAL A 57 -8.68 24.46 -12.03
N SER A 58 -9.26 23.85 -10.99
CA SER A 58 -8.68 22.67 -10.32
C SER A 58 -8.68 21.45 -11.21
N VAL A 59 -9.78 21.22 -11.95
CA VAL A 59 -9.95 20.05 -12.81
C VAL A 59 -8.90 19.99 -13.93
N PRO A 60 -8.68 21.03 -14.73
CA PRO A 60 -7.61 21.01 -15.75
C PRO A 60 -6.22 20.78 -15.15
N SER A 61 -5.92 21.43 -14.00
CA SER A 61 -4.62 21.27 -13.34
C SER A 61 -4.38 19.86 -12.82
N ALA A 62 -5.40 19.24 -12.23
CA ALA A 62 -5.35 17.87 -11.75
C ALA A 62 -5.35 16.85 -12.90
N SER A 63 -6.08 17.13 -14.00
CA SER A 63 -6.08 16.26 -15.19
C SER A 63 -4.68 16.12 -15.78
N ALA A 64 -3.92 17.22 -15.87
CA ALA A 64 -2.57 17.19 -16.39
C ALA A 64 -1.65 16.29 -15.54
N GLU A 65 -1.71 16.39 -14.21
CA GLU A 65 -0.94 15.54 -13.29
C GLU A 65 -1.35 14.06 -13.37
N LEU A 66 -2.64 13.77 -13.51
CA LEU A 66 -3.14 12.39 -13.65
C LEU A 66 -2.70 11.76 -14.97
N LEU A 67 -2.75 12.52 -16.06
CA LEU A 67 -2.30 12.05 -17.37
C LEU A 67 -0.79 11.79 -17.38
N ASP A 68 0.00 12.64 -16.75
CA ASP A 68 1.44 12.43 -16.57
C ASP A 68 1.72 11.19 -15.70
N TRP A 69 0.99 11.04 -14.60
CA TRP A 69 1.14 9.89 -13.71
C TRP A 69 0.75 8.58 -14.38
N SER A 70 -0.26 8.61 -15.25
CA SER A 70 -0.78 7.47 -16.04
C SER A 70 -1.14 6.19 -15.26
N ARG A 71 -1.26 6.28 -13.93
CA ARG A 71 -1.69 5.16 -13.09
C ARG A 71 -3.18 4.87 -13.24
N TYR A 72 -4.00 5.92 -13.32
CA TYR A 72 -5.45 5.82 -13.48
C TYR A 72 -5.86 6.32 -14.84
N GLN A 73 -6.86 5.68 -15.41
CA GLN A 73 -7.49 6.14 -16.63
C GLN A 73 -8.55 7.19 -16.28
N LEU A 74 -8.41 8.40 -16.82
CA LEU A 74 -9.42 9.44 -16.66
C LEU A 74 -10.67 9.06 -17.46
N THR A 75 -11.83 9.01 -16.80
CA THR A 75 -13.13 8.78 -17.44
C THR A 75 -13.99 10.03 -17.37
N PRO A 76 -14.77 10.36 -18.43
CA PRO A 76 -15.75 11.42 -18.39
C PRO A 76 -17.05 10.99 -17.70
N ASP A 77 -17.24 9.70 -17.44
CA ASP A 77 -18.45 9.15 -16.84
C ASP A 77 -18.23 8.85 -15.36
N ARG A 78 -18.92 9.64 -14.53
CA ARG A 78 -18.88 9.51 -13.06
C ARG A 78 -19.38 8.15 -12.57
N HIS A 79 -20.41 7.57 -13.25
CA HIS A 79 -21.03 6.32 -12.80
C HIS A 79 -20.16 5.10 -13.04
N ASN A 80 -19.26 5.19 -14.02
CA ASN A 80 -18.34 4.12 -14.37
C ASN A 80 -16.92 4.33 -13.79
N ALA A 81 -16.75 5.31 -12.91
CA ALA A 81 -15.48 5.56 -12.25
C ALA A 81 -15.33 4.69 -11.00
N ASP A 82 -14.16 4.09 -10.83
CA ASP A 82 -13.79 3.41 -9.59
C ASP A 82 -13.60 4.41 -8.46
N LEU A 83 -13.01 5.57 -8.77
CA LEU A 83 -12.80 6.66 -7.83
C LEU A 83 -13.34 7.98 -8.39
N ILE A 84 -13.87 8.80 -7.48
CA ILE A 84 -14.18 10.19 -7.74
C ILE A 84 -13.19 11.04 -6.95
N LEU A 85 -12.42 11.87 -7.63
CA LEU A 85 -11.53 12.86 -7.03
C LEU A 85 -12.25 14.22 -7.00
N LEU A 86 -12.80 14.55 -5.85
CA LEU A 86 -13.59 15.76 -5.65
C LEU A 86 -12.70 16.87 -5.09
N TYR A 87 -12.56 17.96 -5.85
CA TYR A 87 -11.99 19.19 -5.37
C TYR A 87 -13.09 20.09 -4.78
N SER A 88 -12.87 20.55 -3.56
CA SER A 88 -13.77 21.46 -2.88
C SER A 88 -13.01 22.57 -2.17
N MET A 89 -13.70 23.64 -1.85
CA MET A 89 -13.20 24.73 -1.04
C MET A 89 -14.02 24.82 0.23
N ASN A 90 -13.37 24.77 1.39
CA ASN A 90 -14.06 24.95 2.65
C ASN A 90 -13.67 26.27 3.31
N PRO A 91 -14.48 27.31 3.19
CA PRO A 91 -14.22 28.61 3.83
C PRO A 91 -14.36 28.55 5.36
N TYR A 92 -14.96 27.51 5.90
CA TYR A 92 -15.22 27.38 7.34
C TYR A 92 -14.12 26.62 8.10
N LEU A 93 -13.21 25.93 7.41
CA LEU A 93 -12.02 25.32 8.02
C LEU A 93 -10.84 26.31 8.15
N GLY A 94 -11.09 27.60 7.92
CA GLY A 94 -10.07 28.62 8.00
C GLY A 94 -9.56 28.82 9.43
N ASP A 95 -8.25 28.69 9.62
CA ASP A 95 -7.60 29.27 10.77
C ASP A 95 -7.70 30.80 10.70
N TYR A 96 -8.17 31.39 11.77
CA TYR A 96 -8.12 32.83 11.89
C TYR A 96 -6.66 33.27 12.14
N LEU A 97 -6.02 33.76 11.09
CA LEU A 97 -4.74 34.44 11.27
C LEU A 97 -4.97 35.80 11.92
N THR A 98 -4.47 35.93 13.12
CA THR A 98 -4.25 37.29 13.68
C THR A 98 -3.10 37.94 12.92
N ARG A 99 -3.40 38.93 12.11
CA ARG A 99 -2.35 39.85 11.60
C ARG A 99 -1.72 40.56 12.80
N ASP A 100 -0.42 40.46 12.94
CA ASP A 100 0.34 41.34 13.83
C ASP A 100 0.28 42.77 13.27
N GLY A 101 -0.54 43.59 13.87
CA GLY A 101 -0.71 44.98 13.47
C GLY A 101 -1.89 45.64 14.17
N PRO A 102 -2.03 47.00 14.09
CA PRO A 102 -3.09 47.73 14.76
C PRO A 102 -4.50 47.36 14.27
N ASP A 103 -4.63 46.81 13.08
CA ASP A 103 -5.88 46.24 12.54
C ASP A 103 -5.89 44.71 12.65
N LYS A 104 -6.04 44.20 13.87
CA LYS A 104 -6.19 42.73 14.15
C LYS A 104 -7.53 42.21 13.65
N ARG A 105 -7.75 42.20 12.34
CA ARG A 105 -8.92 41.55 11.76
C ARG A 105 -8.54 40.09 11.45
N PRO A 106 -9.34 39.10 11.91
CA PRO A 106 -9.14 37.75 11.52
C PRO A 106 -9.28 37.61 10.00
N ALA A 107 -8.22 37.14 9.33
CA ALA A 107 -8.29 36.84 7.90
C ALA A 107 -8.86 35.40 7.72
N LEU A 108 -9.94 35.31 6.99
CA LEU A 108 -10.45 34.00 6.55
C LEU A 108 -9.41 33.40 5.60
N VAL A 109 -8.95 32.20 5.91
CA VAL A 109 -8.02 31.47 5.08
C VAL A 109 -8.77 30.33 4.39
N ASP A 110 -8.80 30.41 3.08
CA ASP A 110 -9.43 29.39 2.27
C ASP A 110 -8.48 28.19 2.07
N TYR A 111 -9.06 27.00 2.07
CA TYR A 111 -8.38 25.74 1.78
C TYR A 111 -8.95 25.13 0.51
N THR A 112 -8.08 24.63 -0.35
CA THR A 112 -8.46 23.64 -1.35
C THR A 112 -8.37 22.27 -0.71
N ILE A 113 -9.40 21.47 -0.87
CA ILE A 113 -9.51 20.12 -0.34
C ILE A 113 -9.62 19.16 -1.52
N LEU A 114 -8.85 18.08 -1.49
CA LEU A 114 -9.04 16.94 -2.36
C LEU A 114 -9.61 15.80 -1.53
N THR A 115 -10.77 15.31 -1.93
CA THR A 115 -11.42 14.14 -1.34
C THR A 115 -11.47 13.02 -2.37
N VAL A 116 -10.99 11.84 -2.01
CA VAL A 116 -11.07 10.63 -2.81
C VAL A 116 -12.25 9.81 -2.32
N ILE A 117 -13.19 9.53 -3.21
CA ILE A 117 -14.46 8.87 -2.94
C ILE A 117 -14.51 7.58 -3.78
N ASP A 118 -14.98 6.50 -3.20
CA ASP A 118 -15.33 5.28 -3.93
C ASP A 118 -16.51 5.57 -4.87
N GLY A 119 -16.30 5.44 -6.18
CA GLY A 119 -17.30 5.75 -7.20
C GLY A 119 -18.55 4.88 -7.12
N HIS A 120 -18.44 3.67 -6.59
CA HIS A 120 -19.56 2.71 -6.52
C HIS A 120 -20.37 2.83 -5.23
N THR A 121 -19.71 3.14 -4.10
CA THR A 121 -20.36 3.17 -2.78
C THR A 121 -20.58 4.57 -2.23
N GLY A 122 -19.90 5.58 -2.79
CA GLY A 122 -19.86 6.93 -2.24
C GLY A 122 -19.08 7.09 -0.94
N GLN A 123 -18.34 6.06 -0.51
CA GLN A 123 -17.54 6.11 0.72
C GLN A 123 -16.33 7.02 0.55
N TYR A 124 -16.07 7.88 1.54
CA TYR A 124 -14.84 8.65 1.61
C TYR A 124 -13.65 7.74 1.94
N LEU A 125 -12.64 7.73 1.08
CA LEU A 125 -11.48 6.85 1.20
C LEU A 125 -10.23 7.58 1.68
N TRP A 126 -10.07 8.85 1.27
CA TRP A 126 -8.93 9.67 1.63
C TRP A 126 -9.27 11.15 1.44
N THR A 127 -8.63 12.02 2.23
CA THR A 127 -8.77 13.46 2.07
C THR A 127 -7.49 14.16 2.52
N ASP A 128 -7.16 15.24 1.83
CA ASP A 128 -6.08 16.14 2.21
C ASP A 128 -6.45 17.59 1.80
N TYR A 129 -5.75 18.57 2.35
CA TYR A 129 -6.06 19.97 2.11
C TYR A 129 -4.79 20.82 2.01
N LYS A 130 -4.85 21.87 1.19
CA LYS A 130 -3.81 22.89 1.08
C LYS A 130 -4.40 24.26 1.33
N ARG A 131 -3.71 24.99 2.17
CA ARG A 131 -3.97 26.40 2.40
C ARG A 131 -3.43 27.23 1.24
N TRP A 132 -4.22 28.12 0.68
CA TRP A 132 -3.81 28.94 -0.46
C TRP A 132 -3.82 30.44 -0.17
N GLY A 133 -3.14 30.92 0.85
CA GLY A 133 -3.06 32.35 1.15
C GLY A 133 -2.41 33.17 0.05
N TYR A 134 -1.28 32.74 -0.48
CA TYR A 134 -0.54 33.33 -1.59
C TYR A 134 -0.45 32.45 -2.82
N MET A 135 -0.90 31.20 -2.74
CA MET A 135 -0.93 30.28 -3.85
C MET A 135 -2.21 30.45 -4.66
N LEU A 136 -2.13 30.25 -5.97
CA LEU A 136 -3.32 30.15 -6.80
C LEU A 136 -4.03 28.80 -6.52
N VAL A 137 -5.36 28.78 -6.71
CA VAL A 137 -6.16 27.53 -6.55
C VAL A 137 -5.62 26.41 -7.43
N SER A 138 -5.19 26.71 -8.65
CA SER A 138 -4.58 25.75 -9.57
C SER A 138 -3.29 25.13 -9.03
N GLU A 139 -2.46 25.91 -8.33
CA GLU A 139 -1.23 25.41 -7.71
C GLU A 139 -1.53 24.56 -6.48
N ALA A 140 -2.49 24.96 -5.66
CA ALA A 140 -2.95 24.19 -4.52
C ALA A 140 -3.53 22.84 -4.99
N SER A 141 -4.32 22.84 -6.05
CA SER A 141 -4.92 21.64 -6.64
C SER A 141 -3.87 20.69 -7.21
N ARG A 142 -2.86 21.23 -7.91
CA ARG A 142 -1.72 20.44 -8.40
C ARG A 142 -0.92 19.84 -7.25
N SER A 143 -0.63 20.64 -6.21
CA SER A 143 0.07 20.17 -5.03
C SER A 143 -0.68 19.03 -4.33
N LEU A 144 -2.01 19.12 -4.18
CA LEU A 144 -2.82 18.07 -3.60
C LEU A 144 -2.79 16.77 -4.43
N MET A 145 -2.85 16.89 -5.76
CA MET A 145 -2.72 15.73 -6.64
C MET A 145 -1.34 15.09 -6.51
N HIS A 146 -0.30 15.92 -6.40
CA HIS A 146 1.06 15.43 -6.15
C HIS A 146 1.18 14.70 -4.81
N GLU A 147 0.60 15.24 -3.72
CA GLU A 147 0.57 14.57 -2.40
C GLU A 147 -0.20 13.25 -2.46
N PHE A 148 -1.32 13.21 -3.16
CA PHE A 148 -2.07 11.97 -3.38
C PHE A 148 -1.21 10.94 -4.13
N ARG A 149 -0.53 11.36 -5.20
CA ARG A 149 0.43 10.52 -5.93
C ARG A 149 1.52 9.97 -5.01
N LEU A 150 2.11 10.81 -4.15
CA LEU A 150 3.11 10.40 -3.17
C LEU A 150 2.55 9.42 -2.14
N ALA A 151 1.33 9.67 -1.65
CA ALA A 151 0.67 8.78 -0.69
C ALA A 151 0.42 7.39 -1.30
N VAL A 152 0.00 7.33 -2.56
CA VAL A 152 -0.16 6.06 -3.29
C VAL A 152 1.21 5.40 -3.52
N ALA A 153 2.20 6.16 -4.00
CA ALA A 153 3.53 5.65 -4.29
C ALA A 153 4.23 5.08 -3.03
N ALA A 154 3.99 5.68 -1.87
CA ALA A 154 4.54 5.20 -0.60
C ALA A 154 4.02 3.82 -0.19
N GLN A 155 2.87 3.40 -0.72
CA GLN A 155 2.24 2.12 -0.38
C GLN A 155 2.30 1.10 -1.53
N VAL A 156 2.69 1.54 -2.71
CA VAL A 156 2.98 0.64 -3.83
C VAL A 156 4.36 0.02 -3.61
N LYS A 157 4.40 -1.29 -3.51
CA LYS A 157 5.64 -2.05 -3.40
C LYS A 157 6.05 -2.52 -4.79
N SER A 158 7.09 -1.93 -5.35
CA SER A 158 7.73 -2.49 -6.54
C SER A 158 8.44 -3.78 -6.13
N ARG A 159 8.08 -4.89 -6.78
CA ARG A 159 8.73 -6.18 -6.59
C ARG A 159 9.71 -6.39 -7.72
N ASN A 160 10.96 -6.62 -7.35
CA ASN A 160 11.97 -7.03 -8.30
C ASN A 160 11.97 -8.56 -8.44
N PHE A 161 12.76 -9.06 -9.38
CA PHE A 161 12.84 -10.49 -9.64
C PHE A 161 13.44 -11.26 -8.46
N ASP A 162 14.39 -10.68 -7.73
CA ASP A 162 14.99 -11.30 -6.55
C ASP A 162 13.99 -11.46 -5.41
N ASP A 163 13.07 -10.51 -5.21
CA ASP A 163 11.96 -10.65 -4.26
C ASP A 163 11.11 -11.88 -4.59
N ILE A 164 10.80 -12.08 -5.87
CA ILE A 164 10.02 -13.22 -6.35
C ILE A 164 10.80 -14.51 -6.18
N LEU A 165 12.06 -14.55 -6.60
CA LEU A 165 12.92 -15.73 -6.47
C LEU A 165 13.20 -16.12 -5.01
N SER A 166 13.24 -15.17 -4.10
CA SER A 166 13.48 -15.43 -2.68
C SER A 166 12.48 -16.43 -2.07
N CYS A 167 11.27 -16.46 -2.61
CA CYS A 167 10.23 -17.38 -2.17
C CYS A 167 10.54 -18.83 -2.56
N SER A 168 11.04 -19.07 -3.76
CA SER A 168 11.40 -20.43 -4.23
C SER A 168 12.53 -21.06 -3.43
N ASN A 169 13.39 -20.23 -2.86
CA ASN A 169 14.53 -20.64 -2.05
C ASN A 169 14.19 -20.79 -0.55
N SER A 170 12.95 -20.49 -0.15
CA SER A 170 12.55 -20.59 1.25
C SER A 170 12.43 -22.05 1.70
N PRO A 171 13.17 -22.48 2.74
CA PRO A 171 13.12 -23.86 3.23
C PRO A 171 11.74 -24.25 3.76
N VAL A 172 10.94 -23.26 4.18
CA VAL A 172 9.58 -23.47 4.67
C VAL A 172 8.69 -24.07 3.57
N TYR A 173 8.78 -23.55 2.34
CA TYR A 173 8.00 -24.07 1.23
C TYR A 173 8.54 -25.39 0.70
N ALA A 174 9.85 -25.57 0.71
CA ALA A 174 10.47 -26.85 0.32
C ALA A 174 10.00 -28.04 1.17
N ALA A 175 9.60 -27.80 2.42
CA ALA A 175 9.09 -28.82 3.32
C ALA A 175 7.73 -29.43 2.88
N PHE A 176 6.99 -28.77 1.99
CA PHE A 176 5.73 -29.29 1.45
C PHE A 176 5.90 -30.19 0.23
N ALA A 177 7.08 -30.20 -0.39
CA ALA A 177 7.33 -30.99 -1.59
C ALA A 177 7.01 -32.46 -1.34
N ASN A 178 6.18 -33.04 -2.21
CA ASN A 178 5.72 -34.46 -2.18
C ASN A 178 4.80 -34.85 -1.01
N LEU A 179 4.43 -33.92 -0.10
CA LEU A 179 3.39 -34.24 0.87
C LEU A 179 2.02 -34.29 0.18
N THR A 180 1.14 -35.14 0.69
CA THR A 180 -0.27 -35.09 0.33
C THR A 180 -0.96 -33.93 1.06
N ALA A 181 -2.08 -33.46 0.53
CA ALA A 181 -2.90 -32.45 1.17
C ALA A 181 -3.33 -32.85 2.60
N ALA A 182 -3.61 -34.16 2.82
CA ALA A 182 -3.97 -34.67 4.14
C ALA A 182 -2.80 -34.63 5.11
N GLU A 183 -1.59 -35.01 4.70
CA GLU A 183 -0.38 -34.95 5.52
C GLU A 183 -0.06 -33.49 5.92
N ALA A 184 -0.16 -32.54 5.00
CA ALA A 184 0.07 -31.13 5.30
C ALA A 184 -0.88 -30.58 6.38
N LEU A 185 -2.16 -30.96 6.33
CA LEU A 185 -3.17 -30.54 7.30
C LEU A 185 -2.98 -31.17 8.70
N THR A 186 -2.30 -32.31 8.81
CA THR A 186 -2.10 -33.01 10.09
C THR A 186 -0.81 -32.58 10.79
N ARG A 187 0.06 -31.83 10.13
CA ARG A 187 1.34 -31.40 10.69
C ARG A 187 1.17 -30.09 11.46
N PRO A 188 1.28 -30.12 12.79
CA PRO A 188 1.06 -28.92 13.62
C PRO A 188 2.12 -27.83 13.43
N GLU A 189 3.31 -28.20 12.91
CA GLU A 189 4.37 -27.26 12.57
C GLU A 189 4.03 -26.37 11.37
N PHE A 190 3.00 -26.76 10.59
CA PHE A 190 2.50 -26.00 9.48
C PHE A 190 1.12 -25.41 9.81
N GLU A 191 1.01 -24.11 9.79
CA GLU A 191 -0.29 -23.43 9.97
C GLU A 191 -1.11 -23.51 8.66
N VAL A 192 -1.47 -24.74 8.25
CA VAL A 192 -2.26 -25.00 7.04
C VAL A 192 -3.74 -25.00 7.39
N ALA A 193 -4.52 -24.24 6.67
CA ALA A 193 -5.97 -24.18 6.81
C ALA A 193 -6.68 -24.40 5.48
N ARG A 194 -7.89 -24.98 5.54
CA ARG A 194 -8.80 -24.99 4.39
C ARG A 194 -9.52 -23.66 4.29
N GLU A 195 -9.59 -23.11 3.12
CA GLU A 195 -10.29 -21.85 2.91
C GLU A 195 -11.81 -22.03 3.00
N THR A 196 -12.48 -21.16 3.75
CA THR A 196 -13.94 -21.21 3.89
C THR A 196 -14.61 -20.94 2.55
N GLY A 197 -15.40 -21.89 2.06
CA GLY A 197 -16.05 -21.81 0.75
C GLY A 197 -15.25 -22.35 -0.43
N ALA A 198 -13.98 -22.74 -0.21
CA ALA A 198 -13.13 -23.34 -1.23
C ALA A 198 -12.37 -24.58 -0.63
N PRO A 199 -13.06 -25.71 -0.41
CA PRO A 199 -12.51 -26.84 0.35
C PRO A 199 -11.27 -27.49 -0.28
N ASN A 200 -11.01 -27.23 -1.56
CA ASN A 200 -9.83 -27.71 -2.28
C ASN A 200 -8.66 -26.72 -2.22
N GLN A 201 -8.85 -25.56 -1.61
CA GLN A 201 -7.79 -24.57 -1.45
C GLN A 201 -7.22 -24.67 -0.04
N LEU A 202 -5.93 -24.93 0.02
CA LEU A 202 -5.16 -24.98 1.26
C LEU A 202 -4.33 -23.71 1.35
N THR A 203 -4.58 -22.89 2.38
CA THR A 203 -3.76 -21.72 2.67
C THR A 203 -2.72 -22.05 3.71
N PHE A 204 -1.59 -21.40 3.61
CA PHE A 204 -0.46 -21.56 4.51
C PHE A 204 0.10 -20.19 4.87
N ASP A 205 0.23 -19.93 6.18
CA ASP A 205 0.87 -18.73 6.70
C ASP A 205 2.28 -19.08 7.19
N ALA A 206 3.30 -18.43 6.61
CA ALA A 206 4.71 -18.61 6.90
C ALA A 206 5.34 -17.32 7.44
N PRO A 207 5.20 -17.01 8.74
CA PRO A 207 5.67 -15.73 9.30
C PRO A 207 7.18 -15.50 9.10
N ASN A 208 7.96 -16.57 9.01
CA ASN A 208 9.41 -16.53 8.78
C ASN A 208 9.83 -16.54 7.31
N ALA A 209 8.89 -16.62 6.37
CA ALA A 209 9.16 -16.49 4.94
C ALA A 209 9.44 -15.02 4.56
N PRO A 210 10.04 -14.77 3.38
CA PRO A 210 10.14 -13.42 2.84
C PRO A 210 8.77 -12.74 2.79
N ASP A 211 8.74 -11.40 3.00
CA ASP A 211 7.50 -10.62 3.15
C ASP A 211 6.49 -10.85 2.01
N PHE A 212 6.99 -11.00 0.79
CA PHE A 212 6.17 -11.23 -0.39
C PHE A 212 5.37 -12.54 -0.34
N CYS A 213 5.92 -13.59 0.28
CA CYS A 213 5.33 -14.93 0.29
C CYS A 213 4.99 -15.44 1.71
N LYS A 214 4.73 -14.55 2.65
CA LYS A 214 4.31 -14.95 4.00
C LYS A 214 3.01 -15.74 4.01
N ARG A 215 2.13 -15.47 3.05
CA ARG A 215 0.89 -16.19 2.86
C ARG A 215 0.80 -16.73 1.44
N ALA A 216 0.51 -18.01 1.33
CA ALA A 216 0.40 -18.68 0.04
C ALA A 216 -0.72 -19.71 0.04
N GLN A 217 -1.18 -20.08 -1.15
CA GLN A 217 -2.04 -21.24 -1.39
C GLN A 217 -1.17 -22.40 -1.88
N LEU A 218 -1.41 -23.61 -1.34
CA LEU A 218 -0.70 -24.80 -1.80
C LEU A 218 -1.37 -25.34 -3.07
N VAL A 219 -0.57 -25.64 -4.07
CA VAL A 219 -1.03 -26.21 -5.33
C VAL A 219 -1.00 -27.72 -5.21
N VAL A 220 -2.16 -28.34 -5.33
CA VAL A 220 -2.32 -29.81 -5.24
C VAL A 220 -2.47 -30.37 -6.66
N GLY A 221 -1.63 -31.35 -7.00
CA GLY A 221 -1.67 -32.04 -8.28
C GLY A 221 -2.76 -33.14 -8.34
N GLU A 222 -2.86 -33.79 -9.48
CA GLU A 222 -3.87 -34.83 -9.75
C GLU A 222 -3.72 -36.04 -8.83
N ASP A 223 -2.51 -36.35 -8.36
CA ASP A 223 -2.20 -37.43 -7.43
C ASP A 223 -2.42 -37.05 -5.95
N ASN A 224 -3.10 -35.93 -5.69
CA ASN A 224 -3.34 -35.37 -4.38
C ASN A 224 -2.07 -34.97 -3.61
N LYS A 225 -0.94 -34.82 -4.29
CA LYS A 225 0.30 -34.31 -3.72
C LYS A 225 0.45 -32.81 -3.95
N ILE A 226 1.14 -32.16 -3.03
CA ILE A 226 1.49 -30.77 -3.18
C ILE A 226 2.62 -30.66 -4.21
N VAL A 227 2.32 -30.00 -5.32
CA VAL A 227 3.24 -29.82 -6.46
C VAL A 227 3.83 -28.42 -6.52
N GLY A 228 3.44 -27.54 -5.60
CA GLY A 228 3.93 -26.18 -5.55
C GLY A 228 3.11 -25.32 -4.60
N PHE A 229 3.34 -24.03 -4.69
CA PHE A 229 2.55 -23.02 -3.97
C PHE A 229 2.32 -21.79 -4.84
N GLU A 230 1.30 -21.04 -4.49
CA GLU A 230 0.87 -19.85 -5.22
C GLU A 230 0.75 -18.67 -4.28
N VAL A 231 1.46 -17.60 -4.58
CA VAL A 231 1.34 -16.32 -3.86
C VAL A 231 0.32 -15.46 -4.57
N LEU A 232 -0.62 -14.94 -3.79
CA LEU A 232 -1.58 -13.93 -4.25
C LEU A 232 -1.08 -12.56 -3.78
N PRO A 233 -0.42 -11.79 -4.65
CA PRO A 233 0.12 -10.49 -4.29
C PRO A 233 -0.96 -9.53 -3.81
N SER A 234 -0.58 -8.60 -2.97
CA SER A 234 -1.49 -7.52 -2.58
C SER A 234 -1.75 -6.59 -3.77
N ALA A 235 -2.85 -5.84 -3.71
CA ALA A 235 -3.17 -4.84 -4.73
C ALA A 235 -2.09 -3.73 -4.85
N ALA A 236 -1.22 -3.60 -3.87
CA ALA A 236 -0.12 -2.64 -3.87
C ALA A 236 1.15 -3.19 -4.54
N ASP A 237 1.24 -4.51 -4.79
CA ASP A 237 2.43 -5.10 -5.40
C ASP A 237 2.44 -4.81 -6.91
N THR A 238 3.50 -4.17 -7.37
CA THR A 238 3.80 -3.94 -8.78
C THR A 238 4.98 -4.78 -9.20
N LEU A 239 5.10 -5.06 -10.49
CA LEU A 239 6.18 -5.84 -11.06
C LEU A 239 7.15 -4.93 -11.80
N ASP A 240 8.45 -5.11 -11.61
CA ASP A 240 9.45 -4.51 -12.49
C ASP A 240 9.54 -5.33 -13.79
N VAL A 241 8.74 -4.95 -14.78
CA VAL A 241 8.73 -5.61 -16.08
C VAL A 241 10.05 -5.41 -16.84
N GLY A 242 10.73 -4.28 -16.61
CA GLY A 242 12.03 -4.00 -17.20
C GLY A 242 13.07 -5.05 -16.81
N GLU A 243 13.05 -5.47 -15.56
CA GLU A 243 13.92 -6.51 -15.04
C GLU A 243 13.59 -7.90 -15.62
N LEU A 244 12.30 -8.23 -15.76
CA LEU A 244 11.87 -9.45 -16.44
C LEU A 244 12.32 -9.48 -17.92
N ILE A 245 12.19 -8.36 -18.62
CA ILE A 245 12.60 -8.25 -20.03
C ILE A 245 14.11 -8.43 -20.17
N GLN A 246 14.93 -7.97 -19.23
CA GLN A 246 16.38 -8.20 -19.25
C GLN A 246 16.73 -9.68 -19.11
N GLN A 247 15.82 -10.50 -18.59
CA GLN A 247 15.96 -11.95 -18.43
C GLN A 247 15.10 -12.73 -19.44
N ALA A 248 14.76 -12.11 -20.58
CA ALA A 248 13.85 -12.68 -21.59
C ALA A 248 14.31 -14.01 -22.18
N ASP A 249 15.62 -14.32 -22.12
CA ASP A 249 16.17 -15.61 -22.51
C ASP A 249 15.74 -16.77 -21.58
N GLN A 250 15.29 -16.45 -20.35
CA GLN A 250 14.85 -17.39 -19.34
C GLN A 250 13.32 -17.55 -19.28
N PHE A 251 12.56 -16.70 -19.95
CA PHE A 251 11.11 -16.66 -19.87
C PHE A 251 10.44 -16.77 -21.24
N ASP A 252 9.32 -17.49 -21.25
CA ASP A 252 8.34 -17.46 -22.32
C ASP A 252 7.22 -16.47 -21.92
N PHE A 253 6.98 -15.47 -22.74
CA PHE A 253 5.97 -14.45 -22.51
C PHE A 253 4.72 -14.74 -23.33
N ALA A 254 3.56 -14.63 -22.71
CA ALA A 254 2.27 -14.76 -23.37
C ALA A 254 1.32 -13.67 -22.90
N GLY A 255 0.39 -13.29 -23.76
CA GLY A 255 -0.72 -12.40 -23.42
C GLY A 255 -2.05 -13.09 -23.71
N GLY A 256 -3.08 -12.72 -22.97
CA GLY A 256 -4.41 -13.28 -23.11
C GLY A 256 -5.49 -12.39 -22.51
N LYS A 257 -6.70 -12.92 -22.48
CA LYS A 257 -7.83 -12.30 -21.77
C LYS A 257 -8.42 -13.31 -20.80
N ASP A 258 -8.76 -12.84 -19.61
CA ASP A 258 -9.42 -13.68 -18.61
C ASP A 258 -10.91 -13.92 -18.97
N ALA A 259 -11.60 -14.71 -18.13
CA ALA A 259 -13.03 -15.00 -18.35
C ALA A 259 -13.94 -13.75 -18.32
N THR A 260 -13.43 -12.61 -17.85
CA THR A 260 -14.13 -11.30 -17.81
C THR A 260 -13.68 -10.35 -18.93
N ASP A 261 -13.00 -10.88 -19.97
CA ASP A 261 -12.44 -10.13 -21.11
C ASP A 261 -11.36 -9.10 -20.73
N LYS A 262 -10.76 -9.22 -19.52
CA LYS A 262 -9.67 -8.34 -19.10
C LYS A 262 -8.34 -8.88 -19.60
N PRO A 263 -7.46 -8.00 -20.12
CA PRO A 263 -6.15 -8.42 -20.57
C PRO A 263 -5.29 -8.85 -19.36
N TYR A 264 -4.62 -9.96 -19.50
CA TYR A 264 -3.57 -10.41 -18.59
C TYR A 264 -2.34 -10.84 -19.38
N PHE A 265 -1.21 -10.90 -18.69
CA PHE A 265 0.06 -11.36 -19.24
C PHE A 265 0.64 -12.42 -18.32
N THR A 266 1.41 -13.32 -18.92
CA THR A 266 2.17 -14.33 -18.19
C THR A 266 3.63 -14.25 -18.58
N ALA A 267 4.50 -14.52 -17.60
CA ALA A 267 5.93 -14.77 -17.81
C ALA A 267 6.22 -16.12 -17.17
N GLU A 268 6.39 -17.14 -17.98
CA GLU A 268 6.67 -18.50 -17.54
C GLU A 268 8.15 -18.83 -17.78
N ARG A 269 8.84 -19.33 -16.76
CA ARG A 269 10.22 -19.76 -16.92
C ARG A 269 10.27 -20.99 -17.81
N LYS A 270 11.28 -21.07 -18.67
CA LYS A 270 11.49 -22.19 -19.60
C LYS A 270 11.66 -23.55 -18.90
N ASP A 271 12.11 -23.54 -17.65
CA ASP A 271 12.15 -24.74 -16.80
C ASP A 271 10.79 -25.07 -16.12
N LYS A 272 9.75 -24.24 -16.36
CA LYS A 272 8.38 -24.39 -15.85
C LYS A 272 8.25 -24.43 -14.32
N LYS A 273 9.24 -23.95 -13.59
CA LYS A 273 9.22 -23.88 -12.13
C LYS A 273 8.61 -22.60 -11.57
N LEU A 274 8.47 -21.55 -12.37
CA LEU A 274 7.95 -20.26 -11.96
C LEU A 274 7.04 -19.70 -13.04
N VAL A 275 5.82 -19.33 -12.64
CA VAL A 275 4.84 -18.63 -13.50
C VAL A 275 4.43 -17.34 -12.81
N ILE A 276 4.58 -16.23 -13.51
CA ILE A 276 4.21 -14.90 -13.04
C ILE A 276 3.05 -14.40 -13.89
N GLU A 277 1.93 -14.07 -13.26
CA GLU A 277 0.78 -13.44 -13.92
C GLU A 277 0.69 -11.97 -13.49
N TYR A 278 0.48 -11.08 -14.45
CA TYR A 278 0.28 -9.66 -14.19
C TYR A 278 -0.70 -9.04 -15.17
N SER A 279 -1.31 -7.96 -14.76
CA SER A 279 -2.21 -7.14 -15.58
C SER A 279 -1.67 -5.73 -15.69
N MET A 280 -1.99 -5.03 -16.78
CA MET A 280 -1.61 -3.63 -16.92
C MET A 280 -2.72 -2.72 -16.37
N GLN A 281 -2.34 -1.81 -15.48
CA GLN A 281 -3.18 -0.74 -15.00
C GLN A 281 -2.60 0.59 -15.49
N GLY A 282 -3.13 1.09 -16.60
CA GLY A 282 -2.44 2.14 -17.35
C GLY A 282 -1.08 1.65 -17.86
N ARG A 283 0.00 2.25 -17.37
CA ARG A 283 1.38 1.84 -17.67
C ARG A 283 2.03 1.03 -16.54
N VAL A 284 1.32 0.81 -15.46
CA VAL A 284 1.85 0.12 -14.29
C VAL A 284 1.46 -1.37 -14.35
N PRO A 285 2.42 -2.29 -14.37
CA PRO A 285 2.15 -3.71 -14.26
C PRO A 285 1.85 -4.07 -12.80
N ILE A 286 0.68 -4.63 -12.56
CA ILE A 286 0.24 -5.10 -11.26
C ILE A 286 0.34 -6.62 -11.22
N LEU A 287 1.03 -7.16 -10.24
CA LEU A 287 1.09 -8.60 -10.01
C LEU A 287 -0.30 -9.12 -9.64
N THR A 288 -0.72 -10.20 -10.29
CA THR A 288 -1.99 -10.85 -9.99
C THR A 288 -1.80 -12.20 -9.35
N ARG A 289 -0.73 -12.90 -9.72
CA ARG A 289 -0.43 -14.25 -9.22
C ARG A 289 1.02 -14.61 -9.46
N VAL A 290 1.63 -15.34 -8.53
CA VAL A 290 2.95 -15.96 -8.74
C VAL A 290 2.88 -17.40 -8.28
N ARG A 291 3.13 -18.34 -9.18
CA ARG A 291 3.10 -19.78 -8.90
C ARG A 291 4.50 -20.35 -8.98
N TYR A 292 4.84 -21.12 -7.96
CA TYR A 292 6.10 -21.85 -7.85
C TYR A 292 5.82 -23.34 -7.90
N LEU A 293 6.48 -24.05 -8.79
CA LEU A 293 6.35 -25.52 -8.92
C LEU A 293 7.65 -26.18 -8.45
N TYR A 294 7.50 -27.36 -7.82
CA TYR A 294 8.63 -28.15 -7.32
C TYR A 294 9.31 -28.96 -8.42
#